data_8d81921f9f304e34ac42407b45c10be9
#
_entry.id   8d81921f9f304e34ac42407b45c10be9
#
_cell.length_a   1.000
_cell.length_b   1.000
_cell.length_c   1.000
_cell.angle_alpha   90.00
_cell.angle_beta   90.00
_cell.angle_gamma   90.00
#
_symmetry.space_group_name_H-M   'P 1'
#
loop_
_entity.id
_entity.type
_entity.pdbx_description
1 polymer ?
#
loop_
_entity_poly.entity_id
_entity_poly.type
_entity_poly.pdbx_seq_one_letter_code
_entity_poly.pdbx_strand_id
1 'polypeptide(L)'
;MKKIIILLLLVSFNASALNIKDIKFLNSEGKEVDISQIDSEIIFEWSNLECPYVKRHYGSNNMQTTQKFAKSKNVIWITVISSAEGKQGYIQPNDAVNTFASFGSFPDHILVDKNGDLGKKFNAKTTPHIFIADENKDIVYQGAIDDAGGTRFWTTDLNQSTNFVKKV
;
A
#
# COMPACT_ATOMS: atom_id res chain seq x y z
N MET A 1 -58.82 -0.25 -14.32
CA MET A 1 -57.60 -0.45 -13.48
C MET A 1 -56.40 -0.17 -14.34
N LYS A 2 -55.73 0.96 -14.14
CA LYS A 2 -54.51 1.37 -14.90
C LYS A 2 -53.28 0.74 -14.25
N LYS A 3 -52.56 -0.15 -14.96
CA LYS A 3 -51.30 -0.70 -14.54
C LYS A 3 -50.21 0.35 -14.73
N ILE A 4 -49.64 0.84 -13.62
CA ILE A 4 -48.46 1.71 -13.66
C ILE A 4 -47.24 0.78 -13.80
N ILE A 5 -46.57 0.85 -14.95
CA ILE A 5 -45.28 0.19 -15.17
C ILE A 5 -44.22 1.16 -14.66
N ILE A 6 -43.58 0.82 -13.50
CA ILE A 6 -42.42 1.54 -12.98
C ILE A 6 -41.20 1.00 -13.73
N LEU A 7 -40.68 1.81 -14.65
CA LEU A 7 -39.42 1.54 -15.34
C LEU A 7 -38.27 1.88 -14.38
N LEU A 8 -37.67 0.83 -13.76
CA LEU A 8 -36.47 1.00 -12.94
C LEU A 8 -35.28 1.28 -13.87
N LEU A 9 -34.85 2.53 -13.96
CA LEU A 9 -33.59 2.91 -14.59
C LEU A 9 -32.44 2.43 -13.70
N LEU A 10 -31.78 1.33 -14.08
CA LEU A 10 -30.51 0.90 -13.51
C LEU A 10 -29.42 1.88 -14.00
N VAL A 11 -29.13 2.88 -13.20
CA VAL A 11 -27.94 3.72 -13.39
C VAL A 11 -26.73 2.89 -12.92
N SER A 12 -26.00 2.31 -13.86
CA SER A 12 -24.71 1.69 -13.57
C SER A 12 -23.69 2.80 -13.28
N PHE A 13 -23.35 3.00 -12.00
CA PHE A 13 -22.18 3.77 -11.61
C PHE A 13 -20.94 2.97 -12.02
N ASN A 14 -20.31 3.36 -13.11
CA ASN A 14 -18.93 2.93 -13.39
C ASN A 14 -18.03 3.66 -12.39
N ALA A 15 -17.68 3.01 -11.29
CA ALA A 15 -16.58 3.45 -10.45
C ALA A 15 -15.29 3.27 -11.28
N SER A 16 -14.79 4.36 -11.84
CA SER A 16 -13.47 4.36 -12.48
C SER A 16 -12.42 4.04 -11.43
N ALA A 17 -11.57 3.04 -11.69
CA ALA A 17 -10.42 2.77 -10.85
C ALA A 17 -9.52 4.01 -10.76
N LEU A 18 -8.88 4.22 -9.62
CA LEU A 18 -7.89 5.30 -9.46
C LEU A 18 -6.70 5.00 -10.36
N ASN A 19 -6.48 5.81 -11.38
CA ASN A 19 -5.27 5.75 -12.19
C ASN A 19 -4.18 6.64 -11.58
N ILE A 20 -2.97 6.11 -11.49
CA ILE A 20 -1.84 6.75 -10.80
C ILE A 20 -0.68 7.09 -11.74
N LYS A 21 -0.87 7.00 -13.05
CA LYS A 21 0.15 7.19 -14.07
C LYS A 21 0.87 8.53 -13.98
N ASP A 22 0.14 9.59 -13.61
CA ASP A 22 0.69 10.96 -13.54
C ASP A 22 1.44 11.27 -12.24
N ILE A 23 1.65 10.27 -11.37
CA ILE A 23 2.34 10.48 -10.10
C ILE A 23 3.86 10.48 -10.33
N LYS A 24 4.50 11.54 -9.82
CA LYS A 24 5.95 11.65 -9.68
C LYS A 24 6.28 12.05 -8.26
N PHE A 25 7.38 11.55 -7.73
CA PHE A 25 7.84 11.90 -6.39
C PHE A 25 9.36 11.78 -6.28
N LEU A 26 9.93 12.42 -5.26
CA LEU A 26 11.30 12.15 -4.83
C LEU A 26 11.27 11.07 -3.77
N ASN A 27 12.04 10.01 -3.97
CA ASN A 27 12.22 8.99 -2.93
C ASN A 27 13.15 9.52 -1.82
N SER A 28 13.32 8.74 -0.75
CA SER A 28 14.14 9.10 0.42
C SER A 28 15.61 9.31 0.09
N GLU A 29 16.09 8.87 -1.06
CA GLU A 29 17.45 9.05 -1.54
C GLU A 29 17.57 10.29 -2.45
N GLY A 30 16.47 11.06 -2.62
CA GLY A 30 16.43 12.24 -3.49
C GLY A 30 16.34 11.94 -4.97
N LYS A 31 16.10 10.68 -5.35
CA LYS A 31 15.91 10.27 -6.75
C LYS A 31 14.46 10.47 -7.16
N GLU A 32 14.25 11.10 -8.33
CA GLU A 32 12.91 11.19 -8.92
C GLU A 32 12.43 9.81 -9.38
N VAL A 33 11.20 9.48 -9.02
CA VAL A 33 10.47 8.29 -9.47
C VAL A 33 9.24 8.77 -10.23
N ASP A 34 9.16 8.42 -11.50
CA ASP A 34 8.02 8.69 -12.38
C ASP A 34 7.26 7.37 -12.58
N ILE A 35 6.05 7.29 -12.05
CA ILE A 35 5.23 6.07 -12.12
C ILE A 35 4.94 5.67 -13.58
N SER A 36 4.85 6.64 -14.50
CA SER A 36 4.62 6.37 -15.92
C SER A 36 5.77 5.61 -16.60
N GLN A 37 6.96 5.63 -16.01
CA GLN A 37 8.17 4.98 -16.54
C GLN A 37 8.42 3.58 -15.95
N ILE A 38 7.55 3.12 -15.06
CA ILE A 38 7.62 1.78 -14.48
C ILE A 38 6.75 0.86 -15.34
N ASP A 39 7.33 -0.09 -16.05
CA ASP A 39 6.59 -0.99 -16.95
C ASP A 39 5.91 -2.17 -16.25
N SER A 40 6.22 -2.41 -14.96
CA SER A 40 5.67 -3.50 -14.16
C SER A 40 4.52 -3.05 -13.26
N GLU A 41 3.86 -4.02 -12.62
CA GLU A 41 2.95 -3.79 -11.50
C GLU A 41 3.67 -3.11 -10.34
N ILE A 42 2.91 -2.39 -9.51
CA ILE A 42 3.44 -1.63 -8.38
C ILE A 42 2.62 -1.93 -7.13
N ILE A 43 3.32 -2.23 -6.03
CA ILE A 43 2.72 -2.32 -4.70
C ILE A 43 3.11 -1.10 -3.91
N PHE A 44 2.12 -0.41 -3.32
CA PHE A 44 2.34 0.63 -2.32
C PHE A 44 1.98 0.07 -0.94
N GLU A 45 2.91 0.18 0.00
CA GLU A 45 2.71 -0.11 1.40
C GLU A 45 2.66 1.21 2.17
N TRP A 46 1.49 1.66 2.62
CA TRP A 46 1.42 2.69 3.65
C TRP A 46 1.85 2.10 4.97
N SER A 47 2.93 2.63 5.51
CA SER A 47 3.61 2.06 6.68
C SER A 47 3.86 3.11 7.76
N ASN A 48 3.84 2.65 9.00
CA ASN A 48 4.27 3.38 10.19
C ASN A 48 4.91 2.36 11.14
N LEU A 49 6.23 2.42 11.29
CA LEU A 49 6.99 1.46 12.09
C LEU A 49 6.67 1.49 13.59
N GLU A 50 5.97 2.51 14.08
CA GLU A 50 5.47 2.57 15.45
C GLU A 50 4.06 1.95 15.59
N CYS A 51 3.35 1.72 14.49
CA CYS A 51 2.05 1.05 14.49
C CYS A 51 2.18 -0.40 14.95
N PRO A 52 1.39 -0.87 15.95
CA PRO A 52 1.47 -2.24 16.44
C PRO A 52 1.24 -3.30 15.35
N TYR A 53 0.34 -3.02 14.41
CA TYR A 53 0.06 -3.91 13.29
C TYR A 53 1.25 -4.04 12.34
N VAL A 54 1.90 -2.91 11.99
CA VAL A 54 3.12 -2.90 11.18
C VAL A 54 4.25 -3.65 11.90
N LYS A 55 4.48 -3.32 13.19
CA LYS A 55 5.49 -4.03 14.01
C LYS A 55 5.29 -5.54 14.01
N ARG A 56 4.04 -6.00 14.10
CA ARG A 56 3.75 -7.43 14.09
C ARG A 56 4.04 -8.07 12.73
N HIS A 57 3.67 -7.45 11.62
CA HIS A 57 3.97 -7.97 10.29
C HIS A 57 5.48 -8.04 10.03
N TYR A 58 6.24 -7.02 10.45
CA TYR A 58 7.71 -7.06 10.35
C TYR A 58 8.33 -8.05 11.34
N GLY A 59 7.86 -8.08 12.59
CA GLY A 59 8.36 -8.98 13.63
C GLY A 59 8.11 -10.47 13.35
N SER A 60 7.02 -10.80 12.63
CA SER A 60 6.72 -12.17 12.19
C SER A 60 7.36 -12.55 10.85
N ASN A 61 8.14 -11.65 10.24
CA ASN A 61 8.72 -11.81 8.91
C ASN A 61 7.69 -11.92 7.76
N ASN A 62 6.41 -11.63 8.02
CA ASN A 62 5.35 -11.67 7.01
C ASN A 62 5.54 -10.60 5.93
N MET A 63 5.88 -9.36 6.33
CA MET A 63 6.11 -8.27 5.39
C MET A 63 7.31 -8.57 4.48
N GLN A 64 8.45 -8.99 5.07
CA GLN A 64 9.67 -9.28 4.33
C GLN A 64 9.47 -10.43 3.32
N THR A 65 8.75 -11.48 3.72
CA THR A 65 8.44 -12.59 2.79
C THR A 65 7.51 -12.17 1.66
N THR A 66 6.61 -11.21 1.92
CA THR A 66 5.73 -10.65 0.89
C THR A 66 6.51 -9.76 -0.08
N GLN A 67 7.42 -8.91 0.42
CA GLN A 67 8.34 -8.12 -0.42
C GLN A 67 9.22 -9.02 -1.30
N LYS A 68 9.77 -10.12 -0.74
CA LYS A 68 10.54 -11.11 -1.52
C LYS A 68 9.71 -11.75 -2.63
N PHE A 69 8.46 -12.09 -2.33
CA PHE A 69 7.55 -12.63 -3.32
C PHE A 69 7.31 -11.63 -4.46
N ALA A 70 6.96 -10.37 -4.15
CA ALA A 70 6.76 -9.30 -5.13
C ALA A 70 8.00 -9.15 -6.03
N LYS A 71 9.18 -9.06 -5.43
CA LYS A 71 10.45 -8.97 -6.17
C LYS A 71 10.71 -10.16 -7.08
N SER A 72 10.35 -11.39 -6.66
CA SER A 72 10.48 -12.59 -7.49
C SER A 72 9.54 -12.59 -8.72
N LYS A 73 8.52 -11.74 -8.69
CA LYS A 73 7.56 -11.50 -9.78
C LYS A 73 7.86 -10.23 -10.59
N ASN A 74 8.98 -9.58 -10.33
CA ASN A 74 9.36 -8.30 -10.94
C ASN A 74 8.35 -7.16 -10.65
N VAL A 75 7.65 -7.22 -9.51
CA VAL A 75 6.73 -6.18 -9.04
C VAL A 75 7.51 -5.18 -8.19
N ILE A 76 7.37 -3.90 -8.47
CA ILE A 76 8.02 -2.81 -7.73
C ILE A 76 7.31 -2.58 -6.39
N TRP A 77 8.07 -2.50 -5.30
CA TRP A 77 7.55 -2.21 -3.97
C TRP A 77 7.93 -0.82 -3.51
N ILE A 78 6.92 0.00 -3.22
CA ILE A 78 7.09 1.38 -2.74
C ILE A 78 6.51 1.48 -1.32
N THR A 79 7.35 1.76 -0.33
CA THR A 79 6.89 2.03 1.04
C THR A 79 6.63 3.52 1.21
N VAL A 80 5.45 3.89 1.71
CA VAL A 80 5.00 5.27 1.90
C VAL A 80 4.81 5.57 3.37
N ILE A 81 5.38 6.67 3.84
CA ILE A 81 5.27 7.18 5.21
C ILE A 81 4.57 8.54 5.14
N SER A 82 3.32 8.63 5.60
CA SER A 82 2.54 9.88 5.63
C SER A 82 2.40 10.45 7.06
N SER A 83 3.32 10.13 7.96
CA SER A 83 3.35 10.73 9.30
C SER A 83 3.97 12.11 9.24
N ALA A 84 3.24 13.12 9.73
CA ALA A 84 3.75 14.50 9.79
C ALA A 84 4.87 14.62 10.83
N GLU A 85 5.73 15.62 10.65
CA GLU A 85 6.81 15.93 11.59
C GLU A 85 6.30 16.12 13.02
N GLY A 86 6.99 15.51 13.99
CA GLY A 86 6.59 15.49 15.40
C GLY A 86 5.41 14.58 15.73
N LYS A 87 4.90 13.79 14.78
CA LYS A 87 3.85 12.79 15.00
C LYS A 87 4.43 11.39 15.04
N GLN A 88 3.67 10.47 15.66
CA GLN A 88 4.04 9.06 15.74
C GLN A 88 4.38 8.48 14.35
N GLY A 89 5.51 7.81 14.25
CA GLY A 89 5.96 7.16 13.03
C GLY A 89 6.58 8.10 11.99
N TYR A 90 6.82 9.38 12.34
CA TYR A 90 7.58 10.25 11.48
C TYR A 90 9.04 9.79 11.39
N ILE A 91 9.56 9.78 10.18
CA ILE A 91 10.96 9.44 9.89
C ILE A 91 11.51 10.54 8.98
N GLN A 92 12.70 11.05 9.30
CA GLN A 92 13.39 11.97 8.38
C GLN A 92 13.70 11.24 7.06
N PRO A 93 13.51 11.89 5.90
CA PRO A 93 13.75 11.23 4.62
C PRO A 93 15.12 10.55 4.51
N ASN A 94 16.18 11.21 4.96
CA ASN A 94 17.55 10.68 4.91
C ASN A 94 17.77 9.45 5.80
N ASP A 95 16.93 9.24 6.82
CA ASP A 95 17.03 8.12 7.75
C ASP A 95 16.15 6.94 7.33
N ALA A 96 15.20 7.17 6.42
CA ALA A 96 14.14 6.21 6.11
C ALA A 96 14.70 4.88 5.60
N VAL A 97 15.68 4.90 4.69
CA VAL A 97 16.29 3.69 4.14
C VAL A 97 16.92 2.85 5.26
N ASN A 98 17.76 3.46 6.08
CA ASN A 98 18.45 2.76 7.19
C ASN A 98 17.45 2.26 8.24
N THR A 99 16.41 3.06 8.52
CA THR A 99 15.36 2.69 9.49
C THR A 99 14.61 1.45 9.01
N PHE A 100 14.12 1.41 7.78
CA PHE A 100 13.42 0.25 7.24
C PHE A 100 14.35 -0.96 7.08
N ALA A 101 15.60 -0.76 6.69
CA ALA A 101 16.59 -1.84 6.62
C ALA A 101 16.82 -2.50 7.98
N SER A 102 16.78 -1.74 9.08
CA SER A 102 16.92 -2.31 10.44
C SER A 102 15.80 -3.28 10.83
N PHE A 103 14.63 -3.18 10.17
CA PHE A 103 13.51 -4.13 10.29
C PHE A 103 13.58 -5.26 9.24
N GLY A 104 14.66 -5.35 8.48
CA GLY A 104 14.82 -6.33 7.40
C GLY A 104 13.92 -6.06 6.19
N SER A 105 13.38 -4.85 6.06
CA SER A 105 12.62 -4.41 4.90
C SER A 105 13.56 -4.01 3.76
N PHE A 106 13.14 -4.28 2.51
CA PHE A 106 13.93 -3.95 1.32
C PHE A 106 12.99 -3.57 0.14
N PRO A 107 12.21 -2.49 0.30
CA PRO A 107 11.42 -1.94 -0.79
C PRO A 107 12.35 -1.38 -1.88
N ASP A 108 11.84 -1.26 -3.10
CA ASP A 108 12.60 -0.63 -4.19
C ASP A 108 12.69 0.89 -4.00
N HIS A 109 11.64 1.50 -3.41
CA HIS A 109 11.62 2.91 -3.07
C HIS A 109 10.95 3.15 -1.72
N ILE A 110 11.41 4.17 -1.00
CA ILE A 110 10.74 4.70 0.19
C ILE A 110 10.39 6.16 -0.09
N LEU A 111 9.15 6.53 0.18
CA LEU A 111 8.63 7.87 0.02
C LEU A 111 8.15 8.42 1.37
N VAL A 112 8.64 9.58 1.76
CA VAL A 112 8.11 10.34 2.91
C VAL A 112 7.16 11.41 2.39
N ASP A 113 5.87 11.13 2.49
CA ASP A 113 4.74 11.98 2.10
C ASP A 113 4.43 12.99 3.22
N LYS A 114 5.30 14.00 3.36
CA LYS A 114 5.30 14.95 4.50
C LYS A 114 3.98 15.68 4.69
N ASN A 115 3.29 16.01 3.59
CA ASN A 115 2.03 16.77 3.61
C ASN A 115 0.80 15.86 3.60
N GLY A 116 0.99 14.55 3.45
CA GLY A 116 -0.09 13.58 3.31
C GLY A 116 -0.87 13.71 1.99
N ASP A 117 -0.29 14.34 0.97
CA ASP A 117 -1.00 14.59 -0.30
C ASP A 117 -1.22 13.30 -1.08
N LEU A 118 -0.21 12.41 -1.07
CA LEU A 118 -0.34 11.09 -1.68
C LEU A 118 -1.33 10.23 -0.88
N GLY A 119 -1.24 10.26 0.45
CA GLY A 119 -2.19 9.57 1.32
C GLY A 119 -3.64 9.98 1.08
N LYS A 120 -3.90 11.26 0.88
CA LYS A 120 -5.23 11.78 0.50
C LYS A 120 -5.66 11.30 -0.88
N LYS A 121 -4.76 11.36 -1.87
CA LYS A 121 -5.05 10.92 -3.26
C LYS A 121 -5.43 9.44 -3.31
N PHE A 122 -4.74 8.58 -2.57
CA PHE A 122 -5.04 7.15 -2.46
C PHE A 122 -6.17 6.83 -1.49
N ASN A 123 -6.65 7.82 -0.70
CA ASN A 123 -7.58 7.60 0.40
C ASN A 123 -7.04 6.54 1.39
N ALA A 124 -5.74 6.59 1.68
CA ALA A 124 -5.08 5.71 2.64
C ALA A 124 -5.61 6.01 4.06
N LYS A 125 -5.99 4.96 4.80
CA LYS A 125 -6.71 5.13 6.10
C LYS A 125 -6.03 4.44 7.27
N THR A 126 -5.20 3.44 7.02
CA THR A 126 -4.61 2.58 8.05
C THR A 126 -3.14 2.30 7.76
N THR A 127 -2.46 1.69 8.69
CA THR A 127 -1.12 1.10 8.48
C THR A 127 -1.08 -0.29 9.12
N PRO A 128 -0.63 -1.34 8.40
CA PRO A 128 -0.32 -1.28 6.97
C PRO A 128 -1.59 -1.10 6.11
N HIS A 129 -1.48 -0.42 4.97
CA HIS A 129 -2.51 -0.37 3.94
C HIS A 129 -1.84 -0.62 2.60
N ILE A 130 -2.29 -1.66 1.91
CA ILE A 130 -1.70 -2.10 0.64
C ILE A 130 -2.55 -1.59 -0.51
N PHE A 131 -1.89 -1.08 -1.55
CA PHE A 131 -2.48 -0.78 -2.84
C PHE A 131 -1.66 -1.48 -3.91
N ILE A 132 -2.32 -2.09 -4.88
CA ILE A 132 -1.66 -2.71 -6.03
C ILE A 132 -2.17 -2.02 -7.28
N ALA A 133 -1.24 -1.54 -8.09
CA ALA A 133 -1.52 -1.01 -9.42
C ALA A 133 -1.05 -2.02 -10.46
N ASP A 134 -1.86 -2.22 -11.49
CA ASP A 134 -1.51 -3.02 -12.65
C ASP A 134 -0.49 -2.30 -13.58
N GLU A 135 -0.13 -2.91 -14.68
CA GLU A 135 0.78 -2.34 -15.68
C GLU A 135 0.22 -1.06 -16.33
N ASN A 136 -1.12 -0.89 -16.39
CA ASN A 136 -1.78 0.31 -16.87
C ASN A 136 -1.81 1.45 -15.83
N LYS A 137 -1.34 1.16 -14.59
CA LYS A 137 -1.35 2.06 -13.45
C LYS A 137 -2.74 2.31 -12.86
N ASP A 138 -3.66 1.39 -13.08
CA ASP A 138 -4.95 1.36 -12.42
C ASP A 138 -4.86 0.60 -11.10
N ILE A 139 -5.43 1.16 -10.02
CA ILE A 139 -5.47 0.47 -8.73
C ILE A 139 -6.46 -0.68 -8.82
N VAL A 140 -5.94 -1.90 -8.79
CA VAL A 140 -6.72 -3.15 -8.86
C VAL A 140 -6.97 -3.79 -7.49
N TYR A 141 -6.21 -3.40 -6.47
CA TYR A 141 -6.41 -3.81 -5.09
C TYR A 141 -6.13 -2.67 -4.12
N GLN A 142 -6.96 -2.56 -3.08
CA GLN A 142 -6.67 -1.77 -1.88
C GLN A 142 -7.21 -2.48 -0.65
N GLY A 143 -6.40 -2.59 0.40
CA GLY A 143 -6.83 -3.28 1.62
C GLY A 143 -5.71 -3.72 2.54
N ALA A 144 -6.02 -4.72 3.36
CA ALA A 144 -5.07 -5.34 4.27
C ALA A 144 -4.05 -6.21 3.51
N ILE A 145 -2.92 -6.51 4.15
CA ILE A 145 -1.93 -7.44 3.60
C ILE A 145 -2.44 -8.90 3.61
N ASP A 146 -3.25 -9.25 4.62
CA ASP A 146 -3.79 -10.61 4.81
C ASP A 146 -5.15 -10.61 5.53
N ASP A 147 -5.71 -11.81 5.76
CA ASP A 147 -6.99 -12.04 6.41
C ASP A 147 -6.91 -12.15 7.95
N ALA A 148 -5.76 -11.90 8.55
CA ALA A 148 -5.56 -11.97 10.00
C ALA A 148 -6.10 -10.76 10.78
N GLY A 149 -7.14 -10.09 10.28
CA GLY A 149 -7.68 -8.86 10.88
C GLY A 149 -8.44 -9.04 12.20
N GLY A 150 -8.73 -7.90 12.86
CA GLY A 150 -9.54 -7.86 14.07
C GLY A 150 -8.87 -8.52 15.28
N THR A 151 -9.67 -9.16 16.14
CA THR A 151 -9.17 -9.83 17.38
C THR A 151 -8.25 -11.01 17.06
N ARG A 152 -8.45 -11.69 15.93
CA ARG A 152 -7.62 -12.82 15.50
C ARG A 152 -6.19 -12.39 15.14
N PHE A 153 -5.95 -11.14 14.81
CA PHE A 153 -4.63 -10.65 14.44
C PHE A 153 -3.56 -10.98 15.49
N TRP A 154 -3.90 -10.89 16.79
CA TRP A 154 -2.94 -11.10 17.87
C TRP A 154 -2.67 -12.57 18.21
N THR A 155 -3.55 -13.47 17.80
CA THR A 155 -3.48 -14.91 18.12
C THR A 155 -3.14 -15.78 16.92
N THR A 156 -3.34 -15.28 15.70
CA THR A 156 -3.08 -16.03 14.46
C THR A 156 -1.60 -16.01 14.11
N ASP A 157 -1.04 -17.14 13.68
CA ASP A 157 0.25 -17.15 13.01
C ASP A 157 0.10 -16.51 11.63
N LEU A 158 0.70 -15.33 11.45
CA LEU A 158 0.58 -14.57 10.21
C LEU A 158 1.15 -15.32 8.98
N ASN A 159 2.06 -16.29 9.20
CA ASN A 159 2.58 -17.11 8.10
C ASN A 159 1.55 -18.12 7.58
N GLN A 160 0.50 -18.40 8.37
CA GLN A 160 -0.63 -19.26 7.97
C GLN A 160 -1.84 -18.46 7.47
N SER A 161 -1.80 -17.12 7.55
CA SER A 161 -2.86 -16.26 7.05
C SER A 161 -2.88 -16.25 5.52
N THR A 162 -4.06 -16.05 4.97
CA THR A 162 -4.20 -15.82 3.53
C THR A 162 -3.64 -14.45 3.17
N ASN A 163 -2.48 -14.41 2.55
CA ASN A 163 -1.87 -13.17 2.10
C ASN A 163 -2.51 -12.72 0.78
N PHE A 164 -3.19 -11.57 0.81
CA PHE A 164 -3.92 -11.05 -0.36
C PHE A 164 -2.98 -10.53 -1.45
N VAL A 165 -1.83 -9.99 -1.09
CA VAL A 165 -0.81 -9.51 -2.05
C VAL A 165 -0.27 -10.64 -2.92
N LYS A 166 -0.19 -11.86 -2.40
CA LYS A 166 0.31 -13.03 -3.14
C LYS A 166 -0.75 -13.67 -4.05
N LYS A 167 -1.97 -13.13 -4.06
CA LYS A 167 -3.09 -13.67 -4.84
C LYS A 167 -3.47 -12.81 -6.06
N VAL A 168 -3.01 -11.59 -6.10
CA VAL A 168 -3.24 -10.65 -7.21
C VAL A 168 -2.30 -10.92 -8.35
#